data_6f754a9bba1bd4980dd726401189edd2
#
_entry.id   6f754a9bba1bd4980dd726401189edd2
#
_cell.length_a   1.000
_cell.length_b   1.000
_cell.length_c   1.000
_cell.angle_alpha   90.00
_cell.angle_beta   90.00
_cell.angle_gamma   90.00
#
_symmetry.space_group_name_H-M   'P 1'
#
loop_
_entity.id
_entity.type
_entity.pdbx_description
1 polymer ?
#
loop_
_entity_poly.entity_id
_entity_poly.type
_entity_poly.pdbx_seq_one_letter_code
_entity_poly.pdbx_strand_id
1 'polypeptide(L)'
;MWLEGYSSLSYVNDWRDAFAGSPRLSADLCNINDLLDMPRFMRRIRDYDLVVVLHSAAGDSMRQVRRATAALDSRRGPLVVFFGNEYAGMTEKIGFARDVGAEFIASQLPIESARWLYAACNPARVLASPAALNPTVYKTAEGPRTIDIGFRGVLYAHPFALGDEERTDLLRFFVEGARSWDLVTDISFERYAAAEWAAFLNRCRGVVGAESGTYYLERDDATRRAVIEYVGQHPNATFDEVFELFFARYSNPVSGKAISSRHFEPVGTKTCQILLEGDYNGILQADRDYISLSKDYSNIDDVVRRFRDDGYRSALVDHALDHVLAEHTYTHRVNRVLDEVL
;
A
#
# COMPACT_ATOMS: atom_id res chain seq x y z
N MET A 1 -4.14 14.16 -9.40
CA MET A 1 -2.81 14.60 -9.84
C MET A 1 -1.94 13.41 -10.19
N TRP A 2 -1.40 13.36 -11.40
CA TRP A 2 -0.87 12.15 -12.02
C TRP A 2 0.64 12.26 -12.28
N LEU A 3 1.41 11.20 -11.91
CA LEU A 3 2.80 11.04 -12.38
C LEU A 3 2.82 9.84 -13.34
N GLU A 4 3.31 9.99 -14.57
CA GLU A 4 3.34 8.92 -15.57
C GLU A 4 4.01 7.62 -15.08
N GLY A 5 5.02 7.71 -14.21
CA GLY A 5 5.69 6.55 -13.62
C GLY A 5 4.81 5.68 -12.70
N TYR A 6 3.66 6.20 -12.25
CA TYR A 6 2.71 5.48 -11.38
C TYR A 6 1.43 5.04 -12.11
N SER A 7 1.30 5.31 -13.39
CA SER A 7 0.11 5.00 -14.20
C SER A 7 -0.22 3.50 -14.26
N SER A 8 0.78 2.64 -14.07
CA SER A 8 0.60 1.18 -14.04
C SER A 8 0.10 0.65 -12.69
N LEU A 9 0.09 1.46 -11.63
CA LEU A 9 -0.35 1.04 -10.31
C LEU A 9 -1.84 1.34 -10.15
N SER A 10 -2.66 0.30 -10.05
CA SER A 10 -4.13 0.40 -9.99
C SER A 10 -4.60 1.33 -8.88
N TYR A 11 -4.07 1.21 -7.67
CA TYR A 11 -4.52 1.97 -6.52
C TYR A 11 -4.42 3.50 -6.68
N VAL A 12 -3.51 3.98 -7.52
CA VAL A 12 -3.38 5.41 -7.84
C VAL A 12 -4.62 5.91 -8.58
N ASN A 13 -5.04 5.17 -9.60
CA ASN A 13 -6.24 5.47 -10.36
C ASN A 13 -7.50 5.27 -9.50
N ASP A 14 -7.52 4.23 -8.69
CA ASP A 14 -8.66 3.87 -7.84
C ASP A 14 -9.03 5.02 -6.87
N TRP A 15 -8.03 5.64 -6.24
CA TRP A 15 -8.26 6.83 -5.40
C TRP A 15 -8.78 8.02 -6.20
N ARG A 16 -8.15 8.34 -7.35
CA ARG A 16 -8.58 9.41 -8.23
C ARG A 16 -10.02 9.22 -8.68
N ASP A 17 -10.34 8.02 -9.17
CA ASP A 17 -11.64 7.70 -9.74
C ASP A 17 -12.74 7.69 -8.66
N ALA A 18 -12.41 7.25 -7.44
CA ALA A 18 -13.33 7.30 -6.31
C ALA A 18 -13.63 8.73 -5.85
N PHE A 19 -12.65 9.64 -5.85
CA PHE A 19 -12.90 11.06 -5.59
C PHE A 19 -13.71 11.70 -6.73
N ALA A 20 -13.32 11.46 -7.98
CA ALA A 20 -14.01 12.01 -9.15
C ALA A 20 -15.46 11.51 -9.30
N GLY A 21 -15.71 10.25 -8.93
CA GLY A 21 -17.03 9.62 -8.99
C GLY A 21 -17.90 9.83 -7.74
N SER A 22 -17.42 10.53 -6.71
CA SER A 22 -18.19 10.75 -5.50
C SER A 22 -19.38 11.67 -5.76
N PRO A 23 -20.62 11.27 -5.44
CA PRO A 23 -21.81 12.13 -5.61
C PRO A 23 -21.82 13.33 -4.64
N ARG A 24 -20.91 13.36 -3.67
CA ARG A 24 -20.76 14.45 -2.69
C ARG A 24 -19.90 15.59 -3.22
N LEU A 25 -19.22 15.41 -4.36
CA LEU A 25 -18.25 16.35 -4.90
C LEU A 25 -18.56 16.72 -6.36
N SER A 26 -18.27 17.97 -6.70
CA SER A 26 -18.01 18.38 -8.06
C SER A 26 -16.49 18.50 -8.24
N ALA A 27 -15.85 17.46 -8.78
CA ALA A 27 -14.41 17.35 -8.76
C ALA A 27 -13.76 17.80 -10.08
N ASP A 28 -12.86 18.77 -9.99
CA ASP A 28 -11.91 19.12 -11.05
C ASP A 28 -10.60 18.34 -10.86
N LEU A 29 -10.17 17.60 -11.87
CA LEU A 29 -8.90 16.87 -11.84
C LEU A 29 -7.78 17.74 -12.41
N CYS A 30 -6.64 17.77 -11.72
CA CYS A 30 -5.44 18.46 -12.17
C CYS A 30 -4.27 17.48 -12.32
N ASN A 31 -3.74 17.36 -13.52
CA ASN A 31 -2.49 16.64 -13.77
C ASN A 31 -1.29 17.58 -13.59
N ILE A 32 -0.49 17.37 -12.56
CA ILE A 32 0.68 18.23 -12.28
C ILE A 32 1.78 18.17 -13.34
N ASN A 33 1.77 17.16 -14.20
CA ASN A 33 2.72 17.05 -15.30
C ASN A 33 2.22 17.74 -16.57
N ASP A 34 0.95 18.15 -16.61
CA ASP A 34 0.39 18.88 -17.73
C ASP A 34 0.72 20.38 -17.60
N LEU A 35 1.31 20.94 -18.67
CA LEU A 35 1.75 22.34 -18.70
C LEU A 35 0.60 23.35 -18.65
N LEU A 36 -0.62 22.93 -18.99
CA LEU A 36 -1.81 23.79 -19.00
C LEU A 36 -2.66 23.61 -17.74
N ASP A 37 -2.73 22.41 -17.20
CA ASP A 37 -3.56 22.10 -16.02
C ASP A 37 -3.06 22.80 -14.76
N MET A 38 -1.76 22.77 -14.51
CA MET A 38 -1.17 23.41 -13.33
C MET A 38 -1.45 24.93 -13.28
N PRO A 39 -1.18 25.74 -14.32
CA PRO A 39 -1.50 27.16 -14.29
C PRO A 39 -3.00 27.44 -14.14
N ARG A 40 -3.88 26.61 -14.73
CA ARG A 40 -5.35 26.74 -14.57
C ARG A 40 -5.75 26.48 -13.12
N PHE A 41 -5.27 25.39 -12.54
CA PHE A 41 -5.51 25.07 -11.15
C PHE A 41 -5.01 26.18 -10.22
N MET A 42 -3.77 26.65 -10.39
CA MET A 42 -3.18 27.70 -9.55
C MET A 42 -3.98 28.99 -9.59
N ARG A 43 -4.56 29.38 -10.73
CA ARG A 43 -5.41 30.58 -10.86
C ARG A 43 -6.74 30.42 -10.14
N ARG A 44 -7.29 29.21 -10.09
CA ARG A 44 -8.61 28.89 -9.53
C ARG A 44 -8.57 28.29 -8.12
N ILE A 45 -7.39 28.19 -7.51
CA ILE A 45 -7.20 27.50 -6.23
C ILE A 45 -8.16 28.01 -5.14
N ARG A 46 -8.53 29.28 -5.18
CA ARG A 46 -9.44 29.93 -4.23
C ARG A 46 -10.92 29.65 -4.49
N ASP A 47 -11.26 29.08 -5.64
CA ASP A 47 -12.62 28.72 -6.01
C ASP A 47 -13.05 27.38 -5.41
N TYR A 48 -12.08 26.57 -4.94
CA TYR A 48 -12.35 25.24 -4.41
C TYR A 48 -12.59 25.26 -2.90
N ASP A 49 -13.65 24.53 -2.50
CA ASP A 49 -14.01 24.33 -1.08
C ASP A 49 -13.17 23.23 -0.42
N LEU A 50 -12.49 22.40 -1.22
CA LEU A 50 -11.58 21.34 -0.76
C LEU A 50 -10.48 21.13 -1.81
N VAL A 51 -9.24 21.00 -1.36
CA VAL A 51 -8.11 20.61 -2.20
C VAL A 51 -7.54 19.29 -1.73
N VAL A 52 -7.39 18.33 -2.65
CA VAL A 52 -6.81 17.00 -2.35
C VAL A 52 -5.56 16.77 -3.20
N VAL A 53 -4.44 16.58 -2.54
CA VAL A 53 -3.19 16.16 -3.17
C VAL A 53 -3.05 14.66 -2.98
N LEU A 54 -3.26 13.88 -4.04
CA LEU A 54 -3.11 12.43 -3.99
C LEU A 54 -1.63 12.04 -3.96
N HIS A 55 -1.33 10.88 -3.41
CA HIS A 55 0.04 10.33 -3.33
C HIS A 55 0.71 10.14 -4.69
N SER A 56 -0.06 9.98 -5.78
CA SER A 56 0.47 10.02 -7.16
C SER A 56 1.13 11.34 -7.52
N ALA A 57 0.62 12.44 -6.97
CA ALA A 57 1.17 13.78 -7.17
C ALA A 57 2.33 14.07 -6.22
N ALA A 58 2.21 13.59 -4.99
CA ALA A 58 3.27 13.74 -4.00
C ALA A 58 4.56 13.04 -4.46
N GLY A 59 4.47 11.77 -4.90
CA GLY A 59 5.64 10.95 -5.17
C GLY A 59 6.56 10.84 -3.96
N ASP A 60 7.71 10.21 -4.11
CA ASP A 60 8.65 10.10 -2.98
C ASP A 60 9.50 11.37 -2.80
N SER A 61 9.78 12.09 -3.87
CA SER A 61 10.65 13.28 -3.86
C SER A 61 9.91 14.61 -3.65
N MET A 62 8.60 14.62 -3.69
CA MET A 62 7.76 15.83 -3.63
C MET A 62 8.07 16.88 -4.71
N ARG A 63 8.97 16.57 -5.63
CA ARG A 63 9.60 17.55 -6.55
C ARG A 63 8.58 18.30 -7.42
N GLN A 64 7.59 17.59 -7.94
CA GLN A 64 6.62 18.21 -8.86
C GLN A 64 5.58 19.03 -8.09
N VAL A 65 5.04 18.49 -7.02
CA VAL A 65 3.99 19.15 -6.24
C VAL A 65 4.51 20.41 -5.52
N ARG A 66 5.80 20.46 -5.18
CA ARG A 66 6.44 21.64 -4.57
C ARG A 66 6.35 22.90 -5.45
N ARG A 67 6.17 22.76 -6.77
CA ARG A 67 5.93 23.89 -7.68
C ARG A 67 4.60 24.60 -7.40
N ALA A 68 3.65 23.92 -6.75
CA ALA A 68 2.35 24.47 -6.39
C ALA A 68 2.31 25.04 -4.95
N THR A 69 3.40 25.00 -4.18
CA THR A 69 3.40 25.37 -2.75
C THR A 69 2.74 26.75 -2.52
N ALA A 70 3.15 27.79 -3.24
CA ALA A 70 2.58 29.12 -3.06
C ALA A 70 1.09 29.23 -3.42
N ALA A 71 0.64 28.46 -4.42
CA ALA A 71 -0.78 28.39 -4.76
C ALA A 71 -1.56 27.63 -3.67
N LEU A 72 -1.06 26.49 -3.24
CA LEU A 72 -1.67 25.69 -2.17
C LEU A 72 -1.78 26.49 -0.86
N ASP A 73 -0.79 27.28 -0.52
CA ASP A 73 -0.82 28.17 0.63
C ASP A 73 -1.90 29.27 0.51
N SER A 74 -2.21 29.71 -0.71
CA SER A 74 -3.20 30.76 -0.96
C SER A 74 -4.65 30.24 -1.09
N ARG A 75 -4.91 28.94 -0.95
CA ARG A 75 -6.24 28.33 -1.05
C ARG A 75 -7.22 28.87 -0.01
N ARG A 76 -8.52 28.63 -0.25
CA ARG A 76 -9.58 28.98 0.70
C ARG A 76 -10.05 27.76 1.53
N GLY A 77 -10.27 26.64 0.84
CA GLY A 77 -10.73 25.40 1.46
C GLY A 77 -9.60 24.60 2.11
N PRO A 78 -9.92 23.61 2.96
CA PRO A 78 -8.92 22.76 3.56
C PRO A 78 -8.13 21.96 2.54
N LEU A 79 -6.92 21.57 2.93
CA LEU A 79 -6.01 20.74 2.13
C LEU A 79 -5.82 19.38 2.78
N VAL A 80 -6.12 18.34 2.03
CA VAL A 80 -5.79 16.95 2.37
C VAL A 80 -4.60 16.51 1.53
N VAL A 81 -3.54 16.03 2.17
CA VAL A 81 -2.37 15.48 1.47
C VAL A 81 -2.27 13.99 1.75
N PHE A 82 -2.29 13.20 0.69
CA PHE A 82 -2.05 11.76 0.74
C PHE A 82 -0.57 11.46 0.53
N PHE A 83 0.04 10.72 1.44
CA PHE A 83 1.38 10.21 1.27
C PHE A 83 1.37 8.69 1.02
N GLY A 84 2.24 8.25 0.12
CA GLY A 84 2.57 6.84 -0.09
C GLY A 84 4.03 6.58 0.25
N ASN A 85 4.44 5.31 0.30
CA ASN A 85 5.81 4.92 0.62
C ASN A 85 6.34 5.63 1.87
N GLU A 86 5.60 5.54 2.98
CA GLU A 86 5.84 6.29 4.22
C GLU A 86 7.06 5.77 5.00
N TYR A 87 7.99 5.17 4.30
CA TYR A 87 9.32 4.74 4.73
C TYR A 87 10.43 5.41 3.90
N ALA A 88 10.10 6.36 3.02
CA ALA A 88 11.08 7.01 2.14
C ALA A 88 10.70 8.47 1.86
N GLY A 89 11.68 9.36 1.77
CA GLY A 89 11.48 10.78 1.49
C GLY A 89 10.72 11.50 2.61
N MET A 90 10.87 11.06 3.86
CA MET A 90 10.07 11.56 4.97
C MET A 90 10.40 13.02 5.31
N THR A 91 11.66 13.41 5.24
CA THR A 91 12.07 14.82 5.40
C THR A 91 11.31 15.74 4.43
N GLU A 92 11.23 15.34 3.16
CA GLU A 92 10.59 16.11 2.09
C GLU A 92 9.06 16.12 2.27
N LYS A 93 8.46 15.00 2.66
CA LYS A 93 7.01 14.84 2.88
C LYS A 93 6.54 15.66 4.07
N ILE A 94 7.21 15.54 5.20
CA ILE A 94 6.92 16.31 6.43
C ILE A 94 7.14 17.80 6.16
N GLY A 95 8.27 18.17 5.54
CA GLY A 95 8.57 19.54 5.16
C GLY A 95 7.47 20.14 4.27
N PHE A 96 7.06 19.42 3.21
CA PHE A 96 6.01 19.88 2.31
C PHE A 96 4.66 20.10 3.05
N ALA A 97 4.22 19.14 3.87
CA ALA A 97 2.96 19.26 4.60
C ALA A 97 2.94 20.51 5.49
N ARG A 98 4.09 20.84 6.09
CA ARG A 98 4.25 22.06 6.91
C ARG A 98 4.29 23.32 6.06
N ASP A 99 5.04 23.32 4.96
CA ASP A 99 5.22 24.48 4.09
C ASP A 99 3.89 24.92 3.43
N VAL A 100 2.99 23.97 3.15
CA VAL A 100 1.65 24.27 2.57
C VAL A 100 0.56 24.42 3.62
N GLY A 101 0.88 24.29 4.91
CA GLY A 101 -0.10 24.33 5.99
C GLY A 101 -1.23 23.31 5.79
N ALA A 102 -0.89 22.05 5.51
CA ALA A 102 -1.89 21.00 5.32
C ALA A 102 -2.73 20.83 6.60
N GLU A 103 -4.05 20.88 6.49
CA GLU A 103 -4.95 20.62 7.61
C GLU A 103 -5.14 19.12 7.87
N PHE A 104 -5.01 18.30 6.82
CA PHE A 104 -5.19 16.87 6.92
C PHE A 104 -4.09 16.11 6.19
N ILE A 105 -3.58 15.05 6.83
CA ILE A 105 -2.62 14.12 6.24
C ILE A 105 -3.28 12.75 6.20
N ALA A 106 -3.52 12.24 4.99
CA ALA A 106 -4.05 10.91 4.77
C ALA A 106 -2.90 9.90 4.64
N SER A 107 -2.80 8.98 5.59
CA SER A 107 -1.75 7.98 5.73
C SER A 107 -2.28 6.57 5.50
N GLN A 108 -1.47 5.71 4.89
CA GLN A 108 -1.78 4.28 4.72
C GLN A 108 -1.47 3.45 5.97
N LEU A 109 -0.69 4.00 6.88
CA LEU A 109 -0.26 3.33 8.11
C LEU A 109 -1.40 3.17 9.12
N PRO A 110 -1.28 2.24 10.08
CA PRO A 110 -2.09 2.25 11.28
C PRO A 110 -2.04 3.63 11.96
N ILE A 111 -3.18 4.06 12.52
CA ILE A 111 -3.35 5.47 12.96
C ILE A 111 -2.29 5.92 13.97
N GLU A 112 -1.89 5.05 14.91
CA GLU A 112 -0.89 5.39 15.91
C GLU A 112 0.50 5.58 15.29
N SER A 113 0.86 4.73 14.32
CA SER A 113 2.10 4.86 13.56
C SER A 113 2.13 6.14 12.74
N ALA A 114 1.01 6.46 12.08
CA ALA A 114 0.87 7.67 11.31
C ALA A 114 0.95 8.93 12.19
N ARG A 115 0.28 8.95 13.35
CA ARG A 115 0.36 10.06 14.30
C ARG A 115 1.78 10.28 14.82
N TRP A 116 2.47 9.19 15.13
CA TRP A 116 3.85 9.27 15.52
C TRP A 116 4.71 9.85 14.40
N LEU A 117 4.57 9.35 13.16
CA LEU A 117 5.38 9.76 12.01
C LEU A 117 5.21 11.26 11.69
N TYR A 118 3.96 11.74 11.69
CA TYR A 118 3.61 13.11 11.33
C TYR A 118 3.46 14.07 12.53
N ALA A 119 3.96 13.71 13.69
CA ALA A 119 3.86 14.55 14.89
C ALA A 119 4.42 15.99 14.71
N ALA A 120 5.41 16.15 13.83
CA ALA A 120 6.00 17.45 13.49
C ALA A 120 5.10 18.31 12.59
N CYS A 121 4.01 17.78 12.04
CA CYS A 121 3.05 18.50 11.21
C CYS A 121 1.88 19.10 12.00
N ASN A 122 1.88 19.02 13.33
CA ASN A 122 0.84 19.62 14.17
C ASN A 122 0.68 21.13 13.82
N PRO A 123 -0.57 21.65 13.62
CA PRO A 123 -1.85 21.09 14.04
C PRO A 123 -2.57 20.19 13.00
N ALA A 124 -1.92 19.75 11.93
CA ALA A 124 -2.55 18.87 10.94
C ALA A 124 -3.15 17.61 11.60
N ARG A 125 -4.38 17.26 11.22
CA ARG A 125 -5.03 16.02 11.63
C ARG A 125 -4.59 14.86 10.74
N VAL A 126 -4.23 13.74 11.34
CA VAL A 126 -3.85 12.52 10.61
C VAL A 126 -5.08 11.63 10.43
N LEU A 127 -5.36 11.23 9.20
CA LEU A 127 -6.46 10.35 8.82
C LEU A 127 -5.91 8.99 8.38
N ALA A 128 -6.39 7.91 8.97
CA ALA A 128 -6.09 6.56 8.49
C ALA A 128 -6.82 6.32 7.15
N SER A 129 -6.06 6.22 6.09
CA SER A 129 -6.56 6.07 4.72
C SER A 129 -5.82 4.93 4.00
N PRO A 130 -5.90 3.68 4.51
CA PRO A 130 -5.27 2.55 3.88
C PRO A 130 -5.90 2.25 2.52
N ALA A 131 -5.20 1.48 1.68
CA ALA A 131 -5.73 0.97 0.42
C ALA A 131 -7.10 0.27 0.63
N ALA A 132 -7.79 -0.01 -0.47
CA ALA A 132 -9.11 -0.61 -0.46
C ALA A 132 -9.35 -1.47 -1.71
N LEU A 133 -10.52 -2.11 -1.79
CA LEU A 133 -10.94 -2.84 -2.97
C LEU A 133 -11.55 -1.89 -4.02
N ASN A 134 -11.13 -2.08 -5.28
CA ASN A 134 -11.88 -1.61 -6.45
C ASN A 134 -12.66 -2.79 -7.07
N PRO A 135 -13.96 -2.95 -6.76
CA PRO A 135 -14.75 -4.09 -7.22
C PRO A 135 -15.11 -4.02 -8.71
N THR A 136 -14.83 -2.91 -9.38
CA THR A 136 -15.05 -2.82 -10.84
C THR A 136 -13.90 -3.45 -11.62
N VAL A 137 -12.69 -3.41 -11.08
CA VAL A 137 -11.48 -3.99 -11.66
C VAL A 137 -11.26 -5.42 -11.16
N TYR A 138 -11.27 -5.60 -9.84
CA TYR A 138 -11.02 -6.89 -9.21
C TYR A 138 -12.33 -7.55 -8.85
N LYS A 139 -12.77 -8.46 -9.72
CA LYS A 139 -13.99 -9.25 -9.60
C LYS A 139 -13.78 -10.66 -10.10
N THR A 140 -14.58 -11.58 -9.63
CA THR A 140 -14.56 -12.97 -10.08
C THR A 140 -14.90 -13.05 -11.56
N ALA A 141 -14.12 -13.83 -12.31
CA ALA A 141 -14.37 -14.19 -13.70
C ALA A 141 -14.54 -15.70 -13.82
N GLU A 142 -15.32 -16.13 -14.80
CA GLU A 142 -15.47 -17.55 -15.12
C GLU A 142 -14.18 -18.12 -15.70
N GLY A 143 -13.89 -19.37 -15.38
CA GLY A 143 -12.75 -20.10 -15.90
C GLY A 143 -12.07 -21.00 -14.87
N PRO A 144 -11.23 -21.92 -15.33
CA PRO A 144 -10.52 -22.85 -14.45
C PRO A 144 -9.38 -22.13 -13.69
N ARG A 145 -9.25 -22.43 -12.40
CA ARG A 145 -8.10 -22.04 -11.60
C ARG A 145 -7.04 -23.13 -11.67
N THR A 146 -6.03 -22.91 -12.49
CA THR A 146 -4.98 -23.91 -12.80
C THR A 146 -3.69 -23.73 -12.02
N ILE A 147 -3.57 -22.65 -11.27
CA ILE A 147 -2.42 -22.31 -10.44
C ILE A 147 -2.86 -22.42 -8.98
N ASP A 148 -2.15 -23.20 -8.17
CA ASP A 148 -2.46 -23.28 -6.75
C ASP A 148 -2.00 -22.01 -6.03
N ILE A 149 -0.74 -21.64 -6.18
CA ILE A 149 -0.19 -20.43 -5.57
C ILE A 149 0.44 -19.52 -6.63
N GLY A 150 -0.13 -18.35 -6.79
CA GLY A 150 0.37 -17.33 -7.70
C GLY A 150 1.01 -16.14 -6.98
N PHE A 151 2.00 -15.52 -7.64
CA PHE A 151 2.54 -14.23 -7.22
C PHE A 151 3.07 -13.45 -8.41
N ARG A 152 2.76 -12.16 -8.47
CA ARG A 152 3.37 -11.17 -9.37
C ARG A 152 3.69 -9.92 -8.57
N GLY A 153 4.89 -9.44 -8.66
CA GLY A 153 5.30 -8.23 -7.97
C GLY A 153 6.79 -8.06 -7.93
N VAL A 154 7.25 -6.86 -7.64
CA VAL A 154 8.68 -6.56 -7.50
C VAL A 154 9.06 -6.73 -6.04
N LEU A 155 10.21 -7.37 -5.78
CA LEU A 155 10.85 -7.30 -4.48
C LEU A 155 11.32 -5.87 -4.22
N TYR A 156 11.50 -5.51 -2.98
CA TYR A 156 12.04 -4.19 -2.67
C TYR A 156 13.42 -4.02 -3.34
N ALA A 157 13.60 -2.89 -4.02
CA ALA A 157 14.86 -2.59 -4.71
C ALA A 157 16.06 -2.55 -3.75
N HIS A 158 15.79 -2.21 -2.48
CA HIS A 158 16.78 -2.15 -1.41
C HIS A 158 16.23 -2.82 -0.15
N PRO A 159 16.10 -4.17 -0.11
CA PRO A 159 15.54 -4.87 1.06
C PRO A 159 16.33 -4.54 2.33
N PHE A 160 17.66 -4.45 2.22
CA PHE A 160 18.52 -4.06 3.34
C PHE A 160 18.16 -2.70 3.93
N ALA A 161 17.79 -1.73 3.10
CA ALA A 161 17.43 -0.38 3.55
C ALA A 161 16.13 -0.31 4.35
N LEU A 162 15.33 -1.36 4.30
CA LEU A 162 14.09 -1.48 5.08
C LEU A 162 14.24 -2.31 6.35
N GLY A 163 15.37 -3.05 6.50
CA GLY A 163 15.61 -3.95 7.62
C GLY A 163 14.61 -5.12 7.68
N ASP A 164 14.03 -5.52 6.54
CA ASP A 164 12.92 -6.46 6.48
C ASP A 164 12.95 -7.29 5.19
N GLU A 165 13.06 -8.61 5.32
CA GLU A 165 13.04 -9.58 4.23
C GLU A 165 11.84 -10.54 4.27
N GLU A 166 10.89 -10.39 5.20
CA GLU A 166 9.77 -11.34 5.39
C GLU A 166 9.10 -11.77 4.08
N ARG A 167 8.83 -10.80 3.19
CA ARG A 167 8.19 -11.11 1.90
C ARG A 167 9.11 -11.90 0.96
N THR A 168 10.40 -11.58 0.96
CA THR A 168 11.40 -12.29 0.14
C THR A 168 11.55 -13.72 0.60
N ASP A 169 11.67 -13.92 1.90
CA ASP A 169 11.81 -15.25 2.51
C ASP A 169 10.55 -16.08 2.33
N LEU A 170 9.38 -15.48 2.51
CA LEU A 170 8.11 -16.15 2.24
C LEU A 170 8.03 -16.68 0.79
N LEU A 171 8.40 -15.85 -0.18
CA LEU A 171 8.35 -16.25 -1.58
C LEU A 171 9.37 -17.35 -1.90
N ARG A 172 10.58 -17.25 -1.34
CA ARG A 172 11.60 -18.30 -1.45
C ARG A 172 11.11 -19.62 -0.87
N PHE A 173 10.55 -19.57 0.34
CA PHE A 173 9.98 -20.71 1.04
C PHE A 173 8.91 -21.44 0.19
N PHE A 174 7.99 -20.71 -0.45
CA PHE A 174 6.98 -21.32 -1.32
C PHE A 174 7.54 -21.85 -2.63
N VAL A 175 8.54 -21.20 -3.21
CA VAL A 175 9.21 -21.71 -4.42
C VAL A 175 9.94 -23.03 -4.13
N GLU A 176 10.66 -23.11 -3.03
CA GLU A 176 11.43 -24.30 -2.64
C GLU A 176 10.53 -25.44 -2.15
N GLY A 177 9.51 -25.12 -1.35
CA GLY A 177 8.62 -26.10 -0.74
C GLY A 177 7.51 -26.65 -1.67
N ALA A 178 7.19 -25.96 -2.77
CA ALA A 178 6.06 -26.28 -3.63
C ALA A 178 5.95 -27.75 -4.05
N ARG A 179 7.08 -28.35 -4.38
CA ARG A 179 7.14 -29.76 -4.81
C ARG A 179 6.80 -30.72 -3.66
N SER A 180 7.25 -30.43 -2.45
CA SER A 180 6.99 -31.29 -1.29
C SER A 180 5.51 -31.28 -0.87
N TRP A 181 4.83 -30.17 -1.19
CA TRP A 181 3.39 -30.04 -0.97
C TRP A 181 2.56 -30.35 -2.21
N ASP A 182 3.14 -30.82 -3.31
CA ASP A 182 2.43 -31.09 -4.58
C ASP A 182 1.52 -29.91 -4.97
N LEU A 183 2.06 -28.69 -4.98
CA LEU A 183 1.39 -27.46 -5.37
C LEU A 183 1.93 -26.94 -6.69
N VAL A 184 1.04 -26.55 -7.58
CA VAL A 184 1.36 -25.83 -8.82
C VAL A 184 1.59 -24.35 -8.49
N THR A 185 2.83 -23.90 -8.55
CA THR A 185 3.18 -22.51 -8.28
C THR A 185 3.54 -21.74 -9.54
N ASP A 186 3.11 -20.48 -9.60
CA ASP A 186 3.52 -19.52 -10.65
C ASP A 186 3.90 -18.19 -9.99
N ILE A 187 5.17 -18.11 -9.57
CA ILE A 187 5.76 -16.98 -8.85
C ILE A 187 6.75 -16.28 -9.78
N SER A 188 6.51 -14.99 -10.06
CA SER A 188 7.40 -14.16 -10.87
C SER A 188 7.49 -12.75 -10.31
N PHE A 189 8.65 -12.13 -10.54
CA PHE A 189 8.96 -10.77 -10.06
C PHE A 189 8.68 -9.68 -11.10
N GLU A 190 7.83 -9.98 -12.06
CA GLU A 190 7.34 -9.03 -13.05
C GLU A 190 6.10 -8.29 -12.53
N ARG A 191 5.91 -7.06 -12.97
CA ARG A 191 4.69 -6.30 -12.72
C ARG A 191 3.71 -6.51 -13.86
N TYR A 192 2.47 -6.75 -13.49
CA TYR A 192 1.34 -6.74 -14.41
C TYR A 192 0.57 -5.42 -14.29
N ALA A 193 -0.02 -4.98 -15.41
CA ALA A 193 -1.04 -3.95 -15.38
C ALA A 193 -2.30 -4.47 -14.63
N ALA A 194 -3.17 -3.57 -14.17
CA ALA A 194 -4.31 -3.93 -13.33
C ALA A 194 -5.20 -5.02 -13.94
N ALA A 195 -5.51 -4.93 -15.23
CA ALA A 195 -6.34 -5.91 -15.92
C ALA A 195 -5.65 -7.29 -16.05
N GLU A 196 -4.36 -7.30 -16.35
CA GLU A 196 -3.56 -8.53 -16.44
C GLU A 196 -3.43 -9.19 -15.06
N TRP A 197 -3.25 -8.37 -14.02
CA TRP A 197 -3.18 -8.85 -12.65
C TRP A 197 -4.52 -9.45 -12.20
N ALA A 198 -5.64 -8.80 -12.47
CA ALA A 198 -6.97 -9.33 -12.18
C ALA A 198 -7.23 -10.66 -12.94
N ALA A 199 -6.83 -10.74 -14.20
CA ALA A 199 -6.93 -11.97 -15.00
C ALA A 199 -6.04 -13.09 -14.43
N PHE A 200 -4.81 -12.77 -14.00
CA PHE A 200 -3.91 -13.72 -13.36
C PHE A 200 -4.48 -14.24 -12.04
N LEU A 201 -4.98 -13.36 -11.17
CA LEU A 201 -5.63 -13.74 -9.91
C LEU A 201 -6.79 -14.71 -10.14
N ASN A 202 -7.60 -14.49 -11.15
CA ASN A 202 -8.72 -15.41 -11.51
C ASN A 202 -8.26 -16.80 -11.98
N ARG A 203 -6.98 -16.97 -12.33
CA ARG A 203 -6.37 -18.28 -12.62
C ARG A 203 -5.75 -18.96 -11.41
N CYS A 204 -5.57 -18.22 -10.31
CA CYS A 204 -4.98 -18.72 -9.08
C CYS A 204 -6.06 -19.19 -8.09
N ARG A 205 -5.84 -20.34 -7.43
CA ARG A 205 -6.60 -20.76 -6.25
C ARG A 205 -6.24 -19.91 -5.04
N GLY A 206 -4.96 -19.56 -4.92
CA GLY A 206 -4.44 -18.73 -3.86
C GLY A 206 -3.25 -17.89 -4.24
N VAL A 207 -2.91 -16.97 -3.35
CA VAL A 207 -1.70 -16.14 -3.36
C VAL A 207 -1.06 -16.15 -1.99
N VAL A 208 0.23 -15.84 -1.92
CA VAL A 208 0.95 -15.67 -0.67
C VAL A 208 1.36 -14.21 -0.48
N GLY A 209 1.43 -13.76 0.78
CA GLY A 209 1.77 -12.38 1.07
C GLY A 209 2.15 -12.12 2.53
N ALA A 210 2.68 -10.93 2.74
CA ALA A 210 2.97 -10.35 4.04
C ALA A 210 2.60 -8.88 4.00
N GLU A 211 2.47 -8.24 5.16
CA GLU A 211 2.25 -6.80 5.25
C GLU A 211 3.28 -6.03 4.44
N SER A 212 2.87 -4.89 3.91
CA SER A 212 3.74 -3.95 3.23
C SER A 212 4.42 -3.00 4.22
N GLY A 213 5.47 -2.30 3.77
CA GLY A 213 6.19 -1.37 4.62
C GLY A 213 7.36 -2.02 5.35
N THR A 214 7.71 -1.50 6.49
CA THR A 214 8.82 -1.94 7.33
C THR A 214 8.46 -1.82 8.80
N TYR A 215 9.12 -2.58 9.67
CA TYR A 215 9.04 -2.39 11.12
C TYR A 215 9.70 -1.10 11.59
N TYR A 216 10.61 -0.53 10.79
CA TYR A 216 11.52 0.55 11.18
C TYR A 216 11.10 1.86 10.53
N LEU A 217 10.28 2.65 11.23
CA LEU A 217 9.88 3.98 10.78
C LEU A 217 10.86 5.04 11.28
N GLU A 218 11.16 6.00 10.42
CA GLU A 218 11.92 7.20 10.79
C GLU A 218 11.37 8.44 10.07
N ARG A 219 11.62 9.60 10.65
CA ARG A 219 11.07 10.87 10.14
C ARG A 219 12.02 11.59 9.18
N ASP A 220 13.25 11.13 9.06
CA ASP A 220 14.33 11.81 8.35
C ASP A 220 15.12 10.90 7.39
N ASP A 221 14.75 9.64 7.25
CA ASP A 221 15.44 8.62 6.42
C ASP A 221 16.93 8.43 6.76
N ALA A 222 17.39 8.76 7.96
CA ALA A 222 18.80 8.75 8.31
C ALA A 222 19.39 7.34 8.22
N THR A 223 18.74 6.35 8.86
CA THR A 223 19.18 4.95 8.84
C THR A 223 19.14 4.40 7.41
N ARG A 224 18.03 4.65 6.69
CA ARG A 224 17.88 4.18 5.32
C ARG A 224 18.99 4.70 4.40
N ARG A 225 19.35 5.99 4.51
CA ARG A 225 20.47 6.56 3.73
C ARG A 225 21.80 5.94 4.11
N ALA A 226 22.06 5.76 5.42
CA ALA A 226 23.28 5.13 5.89
C ALA A 226 23.44 3.69 5.38
N VAL A 227 22.35 2.91 5.39
CA VAL A 227 22.35 1.55 4.83
C VAL A 227 22.63 1.56 3.33
N ILE A 228 21.98 2.44 2.56
CA ILE A 228 22.21 2.54 1.10
C ILE A 228 23.67 2.89 0.81
N GLU A 229 24.24 3.82 1.56
CA GLU A 229 25.65 4.20 1.44
C GLU A 229 26.57 3.03 1.80
N TYR A 230 26.31 2.35 2.91
CA TYR A 230 27.10 1.20 3.37
C TYR A 230 27.10 0.07 2.34
N VAL A 231 25.94 -0.34 1.86
CA VAL A 231 25.79 -1.41 0.85
C VAL A 231 26.46 -1.00 -0.47
N GLY A 232 26.40 0.29 -0.85
CA GLY A 232 27.12 0.81 -2.01
C GLY A 232 28.64 0.69 -1.91
N GLN A 233 29.18 0.81 -0.69
CA GLN A 233 30.62 0.65 -0.40
C GLN A 233 31.00 -0.83 -0.15
N HIS A 234 30.05 -1.65 0.28
CA HIS A 234 30.23 -3.07 0.63
C HIS A 234 29.24 -3.95 -0.17
N PRO A 235 29.45 -4.14 -1.48
CA PRO A 235 28.49 -4.82 -2.36
C PRO A 235 28.27 -6.31 -2.03
N ASN A 236 29.12 -6.90 -1.20
CA ASN A 236 29.00 -8.28 -0.71
C ASN A 236 28.41 -8.38 0.71
N ALA A 237 27.97 -7.26 1.30
CA ALA A 237 27.34 -7.25 2.61
C ALA A 237 26.10 -8.15 2.61
N THR A 238 25.96 -8.96 3.64
CA THR A 238 24.78 -9.81 3.84
C THR A 238 23.67 -9.02 4.54
N PHE A 239 22.42 -9.54 4.46
CA PHE A 239 21.31 -8.96 5.20
C PHE A 239 21.59 -8.96 6.72
N ASP A 240 22.05 -10.08 7.26
CA ASP A 240 22.35 -10.22 8.69
C ASP A 240 23.40 -9.20 9.16
N GLU A 241 24.44 -8.97 8.36
CA GLU A 241 25.46 -7.96 8.66
C GLU A 241 24.86 -6.55 8.72
N VAL A 242 24.07 -6.19 7.73
CA VAL A 242 23.39 -4.87 7.68
C VAL A 242 22.38 -4.75 8.81
N PHE A 243 21.62 -5.80 9.09
CA PHE A 243 20.65 -5.82 10.18
C PHE A 243 21.31 -5.57 11.53
N GLU A 244 22.39 -6.29 11.84
CA GLU A 244 23.13 -6.11 13.10
C GLU A 244 23.73 -4.71 13.24
N LEU A 245 24.22 -4.12 12.15
CA LEU A 245 24.81 -2.78 12.17
C LEU A 245 23.79 -1.67 12.36
N PHE A 246 22.62 -1.77 11.74
CA PHE A 246 21.70 -0.64 11.62
C PHE A 246 20.34 -0.85 12.29
N PHE A 247 19.86 -2.09 12.45
CA PHE A 247 18.49 -2.38 12.88
C PHE A 247 18.38 -3.13 14.21
N ALA A 248 19.35 -3.97 14.56
CA ALA A 248 19.29 -4.79 15.79
C ALA A 248 19.05 -3.97 17.07
N ARG A 249 19.52 -2.73 17.10
CA ARG A 249 19.36 -1.79 18.23
C ARG A 249 18.43 -0.62 17.91
N TYR A 250 17.69 -0.70 16.81
CA TYR A 250 16.79 0.37 16.40
C TYR A 250 15.59 0.43 17.36
N SER A 251 15.49 1.53 18.10
CA SER A 251 14.36 1.74 19.00
C SER A 251 13.24 2.45 18.25
N ASN A 252 12.18 1.73 17.95
CA ASN A 252 11.02 2.27 17.26
C ASN A 252 9.76 1.99 18.09
N PRO A 253 9.03 3.02 18.53
CA PRO A 253 7.84 2.83 19.36
C PRO A 253 6.62 2.30 18.58
N VAL A 254 6.67 2.32 17.27
CA VAL A 254 5.57 1.95 16.38
C VAL A 254 6.07 1.17 15.17
N SER A 255 5.21 0.33 14.59
CA SER A 255 5.52 -0.40 13.35
C SER A 255 5.04 0.38 12.13
N GLY A 256 5.80 0.33 11.04
CA GLY A 256 5.39 0.82 9.72
C GLY A 256 4.82 -0.25 8.81
N LYS A 257 4.53 -1.45 9.35
CA LYS A 257 3.83 -2.49 8.60
C LYS A 257 2.38 -2.10 8.39
N ALA A 258 1.87 -2.34 7.19
CA ALA A 258 0.51 -1.93 6.82
C ALA A 258 -0.09 -2.85 5.74
N ILE A 259 -1.41 -2.89 5.72
CA ILE A 259 -2.17 -3.46 4.62
C ILE A 259 -1.94 -2.65 3.33
N SER A 260 -1.94 -3.30 2.18
CA SER A 260 -1.80 -2.65 0.86
C SER A 260 -2.90 -3.10 -0.10
N SER A 261 -2.96 -2.51 -1.29
CA SER A 261 -3.90 -2.92 -2.32
C SER A 261 -3.80 -4.41 -2.67
N ARG A 262 -2.59 -4.98 -2.56
CA ARG A 262 -2.32 -6.40 -2.82
C ARG A 262 -3.08 -7.37 -1.91
N HIS A 263 -3.59 -6.91 -0.77
CA HIS A 263 -4.41 -7.71 0.14
C HIS A 263 -5.91 -7.59 -0.17
N PHE A 264 -6.35 -6.55 -0.88
CA PHE A 264 -7.74 -6.35 -1.30
C PHE A 264 -8.03 -6.93 -2.69
N GLU A 265 -7.07 -6.84 -3.60
CA GLU A 265 -7.19 -7.29 -4.99
C GLU A 265 -7.53 -8.79 -5.10
N PRO A 266 -6.89 -9.71 -4.34
CA PRO A 266 -7.26 -11.13 -4.30
C PRO A 266 -8.66 -11.37 -3.73
N VAL A 267 -9.08 -10.58 -2.73
CA VAL A 267 -10.43 -10.70 -2.16
C VAL A 267 -11.49 -10.48 -3.25
N GLY A 268 -11.34 -9.43 -4.06
CA GLY A 268 -12.29 -9.11 -5.14
C GLY A 268 -12.44 -10.23 -6.17
N THR A 269 -11.37 -11.00 -6.42
CA THR A 269 -11.38 -12.13 -7.35
C THR A 269 -11.69 -13.47 -6.68
N LYS A 270 -12.02 -13.49 -5.38
CA LYS A 270 -12.17 -14.72 -4.58
C LYS A 270 -10.95 -15.63 -4.69
N THR A 271 -9.76 -15.07 -4.69
CA THR A 271 -8.49 -15.80 -4.63
C THR A 271 -8.08 -15.90 -3.17
N CYS A 272 -7.91 -17.12 -2.67
CA CYS A 272 -7.56 -17.36 -1.28
C CYS A 272 -6.19 -16.72 -0.96
N GLN A 273 -6.06 -16.13 0.19
CA GLN A 273 -4.79 -15.58 0.66
C GLN A 273 -4.20 -16.45 1.75
N ILE A 274 -2.92 -16.79 1.63
CA ILE A 274 -2.08 -17.31 2.71
C ILE A 274 -1.16 -16.16 3.09
N LEU A 275 -1.39 -15.59 4.27
CA LEU A 275 -0.64 -14.41 4.70
C LEU A 275 0.15 -14.72 5.96
N LEU A 276 1.38 -14.19 6.05
CA LEU A 276 2.14 -14.20 7.30
C LEU A 276 1.36 -13.49 8.41
N GLU A 277 1.52 -13.95 9.64
CA GLU A 277 0.97 -13.30 10.81
C GLU A 277 1.28 -11.80 10.82
N GLY A 278 0.24 -10.98 10.99
CA GLY A 278 0.31 -9.53 10.96
C GLY A 278 -0.98 -8.88 11.45
N ASP A 279 -0.95 -7.57 11.59
CA ASP A 279 -2.12 -6.79 12.03
C ASP A 279 -3.04 -6.38 10.87
N TYR A 280 -2.49 -6.20 9.67
CA TYR A 280 -3.22 -5.77 8.46
C TYR A 280 -4.15 -4.56 8.72
N ASN A 281 -3.69 -3.60 9.52
CA ASN A 281 -4.43 -2.42 9.99
C ASN A 281 -5.73 -2.79 10.74
N GLY A 282 -5.82 -3.96 11.36
CA GLY A 282 -7.03 -4.48 12.00
C GLY A 282 -8.18 -4.78 11.03
N ILE A 283 -7.93 -4.77 9.71
CA ILE A 283 -8.97 -4.94 8.68
C ILE A 283 -9.17 -6.40 8.35
N LEU A 284 -8.13 -7.12 7.93
CA LEU A 284 -8.23 -8.54 7.63
C LEU A 284 -7.96 -9.37 8.88
N GLN A 285 -8.81 -10.36 9.14
CA GLN A 285 -8.78 -11.21 10.31
C GLN A 285 -8.25 -12.61 9.94
N ALA A 286 -7.25 -13.07 10.69
CA ALA A 286 -6.69 -14.41 10.55
C ALA A 286 -7.79 -15.49 10.64
N ASP A 287 -7.73 -16.46 9.77
CA ASP A 287 -8.62 -17.63 9.67
C ASP A 287 -10.12 -17.30 9.44
N ARG A 288 -10.41 -16.05 9.13
CA ARG A 288 -11.73 -15.57 8.69
C ARG A 288 -11.68 -14.95 7.29
N ASP A 289 -10.65 -14.14 7.00
CA ASP A 289 -10.46 -13.47 5.73
C ASP A 289 -9.28 -14.05 4.93
N TYR A 290 -8.33 -14.70 5.63
CA TYR A 290 -7.16 -15.34 5.04
C TYR A 290 -6.68 -16.52 5.91
N ILE A 291 -5.91 -17.44 5.34
CA ILE A 291 -5.23 -18.50 6.07
C ILE A 291 -3.95 -17.94 6.69
N SER A 292 -3.84 -17.97 8.01
CA SER A 292 -2.69 -17.44 8.73
C SER A 292 -1.51 -18.39 8.69
N LEU A 293 -0.34 -17.90 8.28
CA LEU A 293 0.93 -18.60 8.31
C LEU A 293 1.84 -17.98 9.36
N SER A 294 2.33 -18.79 10.30
CA SER A 294 3.27 -18.32 11.31
C SER A 294 4.59 -17.84 10.70
N LYS A 295 5.22 -16.84 11.31
CA LYS A 295 6.46 -16.25 10.79
C LYS A 295 7.64 -17.23 10.73
N ASP A 296 7.63 -18.24 11.59
CA ASP A 296 8.61 -19.34 11.58
C ASP A 296 8.21 -20.51 10.68
N TYR A 297 7.08 -20.37 9.94
CA TYR A 297 6.49 -21.38 9.05
C TYR A 297 6.09 -22.70 9.75
N SER A 298 6.09 -22.76 11.08
CA SER A 298 5.87 -24.00 11.86
C SER A 298 4.51 -24.65 11.61
N ASN A 299 3.50 -23.90 11.17
CA ASN A 299 2.15 -24.39 10.90
C ASN A 299 1.88 -24.70 9.40
N ILE A 300 2.91 -24.80 8.55
CA ILE A 300 2.74 -24.93 7.10
C ILE A 300 1.90 -26.15 6.70
N ASP A 301 2.05 -27.28 7.35
CA ASP A 301 1.29 -28.51 7.04
C ASP A 301 -0.22 -28.31 7.26
N ASP A 302 -0.60 -27.60 8.32
CA ASP A 302 -1.99 -27.23 8.58
C ASP A 302 -2.50 -26.19 7.55
N VAL A 303 -1.68 -25.21 7.21
CA VAL A 303 -1.99 -24.23 6.17
C VAL A 303 -2.26 -24.91 4.84
N VAL A 304 -1.39 -25.81 4.39
CA VAL A 304 -1.55 -26.56 3.13
C VAL A 304 -2.79 -27.45 3.18
N ARG A 305 -3.05 -28.12 4.30
CA ARG A 305 -4.24 -28.96 4.49
C ARG A 305 -5.53 -28.11 4.33
N ARG A 306 -5.61 -26.98 5.02
CA ARG A 306 -6.76 -26.05 4.93
C ARG A 306 -6.89 -25.44 3.52
N PHE A 307 -5.77 -25.08 2.92
CA PHE A 307 -5.76 -24.54 1.56
C PHE A 307 -6.28 -25.55 0.52
N ARG A 308 -6.05 -26.84 0.70
CA ARG A 308 -6.54 -27.92 -0.18
C ARG A 308 -8.01 -28.23 0.02
N ASP A 309 -8.57 -27.93 1.16
CA ASP A 309 -9.99 -28.10 1.43
C ASP A 309 -10.82 -27.07 0.66
N ASP A 310 -11.48 -27.51 -0.41
CA ASP A 310 -12.28 -26.65 -1.27
C ASP A 310 -13.44 -26.01 -0.51
N GLY A 311 -14.07 -26.71 0.42
CA GLY A 311 -15.16 -26.19 1.24
C GLY A 311 -14.70 -25.08 2.16
N TYR A 312 -13.60 -25.32 2.90
CA TYR A 312 -12.99 -24.33 3.76
C TYR A 312 -12.56 -23.09 2.99
N ARG A 313 -11.84 -23.28 1.86
CA ARG A 313 -11.35 -22.18 1.03
C ARG A 313 -12.50 -21.35 0.45
N SER A 314 -13.57 -21.99 -0.04
CA SER A 314 -14.74 -21.30 -0.56
C SER A 314 -15.41 -20.42 0.51
N ALA A 315 -15.66 -21.00 1.70
CA ALA A 315 -16.28 -20.25 2.79
C ALA A 315 -15.43 -19.05 3.22
N LEU A 316 -14.10 -19.21 3.28
CA LEU A 316 -13.18 -18.16 3.67
C LEU A 316 -13.18 -16.99 2.66
N VAL A 317 -13.11 -17.27 1.34
CA VAL A 317 -13.08 -16.21 0.33
C VAL A 317 -14.44 -15.54 0.16
N ASP A 318 -15.54 -16.23 0.40
CA ASP A 318 -16.89 -15.64 0.40
C ASP A 318 -17.03 -14.68 1.58
N HIS A 319 -16.65 -15.10 2.78
CA HIS A 319 -16.65 -14.23 3.96
C HIS A 319 -15.77 -12.99 3.76
N ALA A 320 -14.53 -13.16 3.27
CA ALA A 320 -13.62 -12.05 3.03
C ALA A 320 -14.20 -11.05 2.02
N LEU A 321 -14.84 -11.53 0.95
CA LEU A 321 -15.46 -10.66 -0.05
C LEU A 321 -16.62 -9.86 0.55
N ASP A 322 -17.52 -10.52 1.27
CA ASP A 322 -18.67 -9.87 1.91
C ASP A 322 -18.20 -8.81 2.92
N HIS A 323 -17.21 -9.14 3.75
CA HIS A 323 -16.62 -8.22 4.71
C HIS A 323 -16.00 -6.99 4.01
N VAL A 324 -15.17 -7.20 2.99
CA VAL A 324 -14.46 -6.11 2.30
C VAL A 324 -15.43 -5.25 1.48
N LEU A 325 -16.44 -5.84 0.83
CA LEU A 325 -17.44 -5.08 0.09
C LEU A 325 -18.30 -4.21 0.99
N ALA A 326 -18.58 -4.66 2.22
CA ALA A 326 -19.41 -3.91 3.17
C ALA A 326 -18.77 -2.60 3.63
N GLU A 327 -17.43 -2.54 3.80
CA GLU A 327 -16.80 -1.41 4.48
C GLU A 327 -15.45 -0.94 3.90
N HIS A 328 -14.85 -1.70 2.97
CA HIS A 328 -13.45 -1.52 2.58
C HIS A 328 -13.24 -1.32 1.07
N THR A 329 -14.17 -0.62 0.40
CA THR A 329 -13.96 -0.14 -0.98
C THR A 329 -13.38 1.28 -0.99
N TYR A 330 -12.82 1.72 -2.12
CA TYR A 330 -12.34 3.11 -2.27
C TYR A 330 -13.45 4.14 -2.07
N THR A 331 -14.69 3.82 -2.43
CA THR A 331 -15.85 4.69 -2.14
C THR A 331 -16.02 4.89 -0.63
N HIS A 332 -15.93 3.84 0.17
CA HIS A 332 -15.98 3.94 1.63
C HIS A 332 -14.83 4.79 2.19
N ARG A 333 -13.61 4.64 1.65
CA ARG A 333 -12.46 5.46 2.07
C ARG A 333 -12.68 6.93 1.77
N VAL A 334 -13.12 7.26 0.56
CA VAL A 334 -13.41 8.66 0.17
C VAL A 334 -14.49 9.25 1.07
N ASN A 335 -15.58 8.52 1.33
CA ASN A 335 -16.64 9.00 2.21
C ASN A 335 -16.12 9.30 3.62
N ARG A 336 -15.31 8.41 4.21
CA ARG A 336 -14.68 8.64 5.54
C ARG A 336 -13.79 9.89 5.54
N VAL A 337 -13.00 10.11 4.48
CA VAL A 337 -12.20 11.34 4.35
C VAL A 337 -13.12 12.56 4.29
N LEU A 338 -14.17 12.52 3.48
CA LEU A 338 -15.11 13.65 3.34
C LEU A 338 -15.90 13.93 4.62
N ASP A 339 -16.21 12.93 5.42
CA ASP A 339 -16.87 13.09 6.73
C ASP A 339 -15.98 13.81 7.75
N GLU A 340 -14.66 13.73 7.59
CA GLU A 340 -13.70 14.38 8.49
C GLU A 340 -13.34 15.80 8.05
N VAL A 341 -13.49 16.12 6.75
CA VAL A 341 -12.97 17.37 6.18
C VAL A 341 -14.05 18.36 5.77
N LEU A 342 -15.31 17.92 5.59
CA LEU A 342 -16.49 18.74 5.24
C LEU A 342 -17.47 18.84 6.39
#